data_20f76cefce6508d74e6fead5e109d738
#
_entry.id   20f76cefce6508d74e6fead5e109d738
#
_cell.length_a   1.000
_cell.length_b   1.000
_cell.length_c   1.000
_cell.angle_alpha   90.00
_cell.angle_beta   90.00
_cell.angle_gamma   90.00
#
_symmetry.space_group_name_H-M   'P 1'
#
loop_
_entity.id
_entity.type
_entity.pdbx_description
1 polymer ?
#
loop_
_entity_poly.entity_id
_entity_poly.type
_entity_poly.pdbx_seq_one_letter_code
_entity_poly.pdbx_strand_id
1 'polypeptide(L)'
;MIGLGGGSAMDTAKAIAVAAANEGTAWDYLFFKNPQPQATLPVIAVPTTAGTGSQVTQVAVMTETKTCTKSAIFNNLIYPRVALIDPELAVSMPAHITASTGFDAFCHCFESYINVKASPYTDMIALEGIKYAAQYLRRAVKNGEDMEAREGMAWADTCGGLAIANAGVTLPHGVGMTISGHCPQIMHGESLALTYPSFLRFTCLAAEKKFAEVGRIFNPALKDVSDSRAASECCEEIEKLMKDIGMWLNFRQFGVEYEMLRRIADRGHELPDYQANPRIADIEEIYRELSEGYDRV
;
A
#
# COMPACT_ATOMS: atom_id res chain seq x y z
N MET A 1 -9.99 0.02 23.33
CA MET A 1 -9.73 -1.15 22.44
C MET A 1 -8.24 -1.20 22.13
N ILE A 2 -7.63 -2.38 22.11
CA ILE A 2 -6.20 -2.53 21.74
C ILE A 2 -6.14 -3.40 20.48
N GLY A 3 -5.53 -2.90 19.42
CA GLY A 3 -5.21 -3.63 18.20
C GLY A 3 -3.72 -3.99 18.20
N LEU A 4 -3.39 -5.21 18.59
CA LEU A 4 -2.03 -5.76 18.59
C LEU A 4 -1.88 -6.76 17.45
N GLY A 5 -1.01 -6.47 16.49
CA GLY A 5 -0.74 -7.34 15.34
C GLY A 5 -0.49 -6.54 14.06
N GLY A 6 -0.64 -7.17 12.90
CA GLY A 6 -0.59 -6.50 11.61
C GLY A 6 -1.84 -5.66 11.33
N GLY A 7 -1.95 -5.10 10.11
CA GLY A 7 -3.06 -4.26 9.69
C GLY A 7 -4.43 -4.86 10.01
N SER A 8 -4.65 -6.14 9.70
CA SER A 8 -5.92 -6.82 9.96
C SER A 8 -6.34 -6.79 11.43
N ALA A 9 -5.41 -6.92 12.38
CA ALA A 9 -5.73 -6.86 13.81
C ALA A 9 -6.08 -5.42 14.24
N MET A 10 -5.32 -4.43 13.78
CA MET A 10 -5.57 -3.02 14.08
C MET A 10 -6.88 -2.53 13.44
N ASP A 11 -7.15 -2.90 12.19
CA ASP A 11 -8.36 -2.54 11.47
C ASP A 11 -9.60 -3.21 12.09
N THR A 12 -9.47 -4.48 12.53
CA THR A 12 -10.52 -5.16 13.28
C THR A 12 -10.82 -4.43 14.59
N ALA A 13 -9.79 -3.98 15.32
CA ALA A 13 -9.98 -3.21 16.55
C ALA A 13 -10.69 -1.88 16.29
N LYS A 14 -10.36 -1.17 15.22
CA LYS A 14 -11.05 0.06 14.77
C LYS A 14 -12.51 -0.22 14.38
N ALA A 15 -12.75 -1.27 13.60
CA ALA A 15 -14.08 -1.67 13.15
C ALA A 15 -14.99 -2.04 14.34
N ILE A 16 -14.47 -2.82 15.31
CA ILE A 16 -15.18 -3.13 16.56
C ILE A 16 -15.44 -1.88 17.37
N ALA A 17 -14.48 -0.95 17.46
CA ALA A 17 -14.64 0.30 18.20
C ALA A 17 -15.76 1.17 17.62
N VAL A 18 -15.95 1.17 16.30
CA VAL A 18 -17.09 1.82 15.62
C VAL A 18 -18.39 1.09 15.93
N ALA A 19 -18.45 -0.23 15.69
CA ALA A 19 -19.66 -1.02 15.88
C ALA A 19 -20.16 -1.02 17.34
N ALA A 20 -19.26 -0.97 18.32
CA ALA A 20 -19.60 -0.91 19.73
C ALA A 20 -20.17 0.46 20.19
N ALA A 21 -19.97 1.51 19.40
CA ALA A 21 -20.39 2.88 19.75
C ALA A 21 -21.55 3.39 18.87
N ASN A 22 -22.01 2.60 17.90
CA ASN A 22 -23.08 2.97 16.96
C ASN A 22 -24.03 1.78 16.76
N GLU A 23 -25.20 2.02 16.16
CA GLU A 23 -26.14 0.96 15.78
C GLU A 23 -25.66 0.22 14.52
N GLY A 24 -26.10 -1.02 14.32
CA GLY A 24 -25.78 -1.83 13.15
C GLY A 24 -24.41 -2.51 13.23
N THR A 25 -23.77 -2.69 12.09
CA THR A 25 -22.49 -3.38 11.93
C THR A 25 -21.41 -2.42 11.40
N ALA A 26 -20.12 -2.78 11.55
CA ALA A 26 -19.04 -1.98 11.00
C ALA A 26 -19.16 -1.79 9.47
N TRP A 27 -19.72 -2.78 8.75
CA TRP A 27 -19.94 -2.73 7.30
C TRP A 27 -20.95 -1.66 6.86
N ASP A 28 -21.81 -1.18 7.78
CA ASP A 28 -22.78 -0.12 7.50
C ASP A 28 -22.13 1.27 7.45
N TYR A 29 -20.88 1.38 7.93
CA TYR A 29 -20.14 2.64 8.06
C TYR A 29 -18.99 2.79 7.04
N LEU A 30 -19.03 2.06 5.92
CA LEU A 30 -18.06 2.25 4.85
C LEU A 30 -18.08 3.70 4.33
N PHE A 31 -16.94 4.20 3.85
CA PHE A 31 -16.72 5.61 3.48
C PHE A 31 -17.76 6.20 2.51
N PHE A 32 -18.41 5.35 1.70
CA PHE A 32 -19.45 5.76 0.74
C PHE A 32 -20.89 5.58 1.27
N LYS A 33 -21.08 5.08 2.50
CA LYS A 33 -22.39 4.85 3.10
C LYS A 33 -22.78 6.00 4.06
N ASN A 34 -24.07 6.14 4.31
CA ASN A 34 -24.62 7.06 5.28
C ASN A 34 -25.63 6.33 6.19
N PRO A 35 -25.72 6.68 7.47
CA PRO A 35 -24.91 7.71 8.15
C PRO A 35 -23.46 7.29 8.37
N GLN A 36 -22.55 8.26 8.51
CA GLN A 36 -21.19 8.03 8.99
C GLN A 36 -21.19 7.80 10.51
N PRO A 37 -20.19 7.10 11.09
CA PRO A 37 -20.12 6.85 12.52
C PRO A 37 -20.07 8.18 13.29
N GLN A 38 -20.86 8.28 14.37
CA GLN A 38 -20.95 9.48 15.21
C GLN A 38 -20.05 9.40 16.45
N ALA A 39 -19.60 8.19 16.80
CA ALA A 39 -18.74 7.91 17.94
C ALA A 39 -17.83 6.72 17.66
N THR A 40 -16.80 6.57 18.48
CA THR A 40 -15.94 5.39 18.50
C THR A 40 -15.37 5.19 19.90
N LEU A 41 -15.03 3.96 20.25
CA LEU A 41 -14.20 3.71 21.42
C LEU A 41 -12.74 4.11 21.12
N PRO A 42 -11.97 4.57 22.12
CA PRO A 42 -10.55 4.86 21.91
C PRO A 42 -9.78 3.59 21.53
N VAL A 43 -8.92 3.70 20.51
CA VAL A 43 -8.07 2.62 20.03
C VAL A 43 -6.61 2.90 20.36
N ILE A 44 -5.92 1.89 20.86
CA ILE A 44 -4.46 1.83 20.98
C ILE A 44 -4.01 0.82 19.92
N ALA A 45 -3.14 1.24 19.02
CA ALA A 45 -2.60 0.40 17.95
C ALA A 45 -1.14 0.02 18.25
N VAL A 46 -0.85 -1.28 18.15
CA VAL A 46 0.49 -1.84 18.39
C VAL A 46 0.85 -2.73 17.20
N PRO A 47 1.51 -2.18 16.15
CA PRO A 47 1.84 -2.94 14.96
C PRO A 47 2.92 -3.99 15.25
N THR A 48 2.76 -5.17 14.65
CA THR A 48 3.79 -6.23 14.60
C THR A 48 4.30 -6.47 13.17
N THR A 49 3.85 -5.65 12.22
CA THR A 49 4.32 -5.61 10.83
C THR A 49 4.65 -4.17 10.47
N ALA A 50 5.57 -3.96 9.55
CA ALA A 50 5.87 -2.66 8.96
C ALA A 50 5.34 -2.65 7.52
N GLY A 51 4.15 -2.08 7.29
CA GLY A 51 3.51 -2.13 5.98
C GLY A 51 2.28 -1.25 5.84
N THR A 52 1.27 -1.48 6.64
CA THR A 52 -0.08 -0.92 6.43
C THR A 52 -0.27 0.51 6.90
N GLY A 53 0.61 1.01 7.78
CA GLY A 53 0.45 2.33 8.40
C GLY A 53 -0.81 2.49 9.25
N SER A 54 -1.55 1.40 9.52
CA SER A 54 -2.84 1.47 10.21
C SER A 54 -2.77 2.14 11.58
N GLN A 55 -1.62 2.04 12.27
CA GLN A 55 -1.41 2.67 13.57
C GLN A 55 -1.51 4.20 13.55
N VAL A 56 -1.38 4.83 12.38
CA VAL A 56 -1.42 6.30 12.21
C VAL A 56 -2.44 6.77 11.17
N THR A 57 -3.41 5.94 10.82
CA THR A 57 -4.44 6.27 9.81
C THR A 57 -5.86 6.25 10.37
N GLN A 58 -6.76 6.99 9.72
CA GLN A 58 -8.20 7.00 9.94
C GLN A 58 -8.95 5.94 9.12
N VAL A 59 -8.25 4.88 8.72
CA VAL A 59 -8.78 3.83 7.83
C VAL A 59 -8.88 2.51 8.58
N ALA A 60 -9.94 1.75 8.33
CA ALA A 60 -10.09 0.35 8.72
C ALA A 60 -10.59 -0.46 7.54
N VAL A 61 -9.73 -1.28 6.96
CA VAL A 61 -10.03 -2.12 5.80
C VAL A 61 -10.71 -3.40 6.22
N MET A 62 -11.78 -3.76 5.53
CA MET A 62 -12.56 -4.98 5.77
C MET A 62 -12.89 -5.68 4.45
N THR A 63 -13.13 -6.98 4.53
CA THR A 63 -13.51 -7.81 3.38
C THR A 63 -14.86 -8.48 3.64
N GLU A 64 -15.82 -8.28 2.73
CA GLU A 64 -17.05 -9.07 2.67
C GLU A 64 -16.81 -10.26 1.76
N THR A 65 -16.68 -11.43 2.37
CA THR A 65 -16.30 -12.66 1.66
C THR A 65 -17.39 -13.18 0.71
N LYS A 66 -18.66 -12.87 0.96
CA LYS A 66 -19.77 -13.32 0.11
C LYS A 66 -19.82 -12.59 -1.23
N THR A 67 -19.45 -11.32 -1.23
CA THR A 67 -19.45 -10.45 -2.42
C THR A 67 -18.07 -10.26 -3.02
N CYS A 68 -17.02 -10.83 -2.39
CA CYS A 68 -15.62 -10.62 -2.76
C CYS A 68 -15.24 -9.12 -2.78
N THR A 69 -15.88 -8.33 -1.90
CA THR A 69 -15.67 -6.88 -1.85
C THR A 69 -14.75 -6.53 -0.68
N LYS A 70 -13.64 -5.87 -0.97
CA LYS A 70 -12.73 -5.29 0.02
C LYS A 70 -12.89 -3.78 0.00
N SER A 71 -13.22 -3.19 1.15
CA SER A 71 -13.48 -1.76 1.29
C SER A 71 -13.13 -1.28 2.70
N ALA A 72 -13.34 0.00 3.00
CA ALA A 72 -12.88 0.59 4.25
C ALA A 72 -13.91 1.50 4.92
N ILE A 73 -13.86 1.56 6.25
CA ILE A 73 -14.29 2.73 6.98
C ILE A 73 -13.20 3.78 6.85
N PHE A 74 -13.58 5.00 6.49
CA PHE A 74 -12.69 6.15 6.45
C PHE A 74 -13.32 7.29 7.26
N ASN A 75 -12.82 7.50 8.48
CA ASN A 75 -13.40 8.51 9.37
C ASN A 75 -12.38 8.98 10.42
N ASN A 76 -12.26 10.29 10.62
CA ASN A 76 -11.31 10.86 11.56
C ASN A 76 -11.48 10.38 13.02
N LEU A 77 -12.66 9.90 13.38
CA LEU A 77 -12.93 9.36 14.71
C LEU A 77 -12.12 8.09 15.01
N ILE A 78 -11.75 7.31 13.98
CA ILE A 78 -11.07 6.03 14.16
C ILE A 78 -9.54 6.11 14.14
N TYR A 79 -8.96 7.32 14.06
CA TYR A 79 -7.52 7.46 14.35
C TYR A 79 -7.21 6.84 15.71
N PRO A 80 -6.19 5.97 15.82
CA PRO A 80 -5.72 5.50 17.11
C PRO A 80 -5.33 6.68 18.01
N ARG A 81 -5.71 6.60 19.29
CA ARG A 81 -5.31 7.58 20.31
C ARG A 81 -3.84 7.45 20.70
N VAL A 82 -3.31 6.23 20.57
CA VAL A 82 -1.91 5.90 20.79
C VAL A 82 -1.48 4.92 19.73
N ALA A 83 -0.36 5.19 19.07
CA ALA A 83 0.40 4.25 18.26
C ALA A 83 1.66 3.87 19.05
N LEU A 84 1.77 2.61 19.45
CA LEU A 84 2.96 2.10 20.16
C LEU A 84 3.74 1.25 19.18
N ILE A 85 4.79 1.81 18.62
CA ILE A 85 5.61 1.22 17.56
C ILE A 85 6.90 0.71 18.20
N ASP A 86 6.99 -0.60 18.33
CA ASP A 86 8.16 -1.29 18.87
C ASP A 86 8.72 -2.24 17.79
N PRO A 87 9.88 -1.92 17.20
CA PRO A 87 10.49 -2.75 16.15
C PRO A 87 10.81 -4.18 16.59
N GLU A 88 11.01 -4.43 17.88
CA GLU A 88 11.25 -5.77 18.41
C GLU A 88 10.07 -6.73 18.15
N LEU A 89 8.84 -6.22 18.10
CA LEU A 89 7.64 -7.00 17.80
C LEU A 89 7.61 -7.54 16.36
N ALA A 90 8.43 -6.98 15.47
CA ALA A 90 8.53 -7.41 14.08
C ALA A 90 9.68 -8.41 13.83
N VAL A 91 10.53 -8.72 14.81
CA VAL A 91 11.72 -9.58 14.64
C VAL A 91 11.33 -10.99 14.21
N SER A 92 10.25 -11.55 14.77
CA SER A 92 9.77 -12.89 14.44
C SER A 92 9.06 -13.00 13.09
N MET A 93 8.89 -11.90 12.38
CA MET A 93 8.17 -11.86 11.11
C MET A 93 8.97 -12.58 10.00
N PRO A 94 8.38 -13.60 9.32
CA PRO A 94 9.06 -14.31 8.23
C PRO A 94 9.48 -13.39 7.08
N ALA A 95 10.52 -13.77 6.35
CA ALA A 95 11.06 -12.97 5.24
C ALA A 95 10.01 -12.62 4.17
N HIS A 96 9.13 -13.57 3.79
CA HIS A 96 8.09 -13.30 2.79
C HIS A 96 7.03 -12.30 3.29
N ILE A 97 6.69 -12.32 4.59
CA ILE A 97 5.79 -11.32 5.18
C ILE A 97 6.51 -9.96 5.26
N THR A 98 7.79 -9.95 5.65
CA THR A 98 8.61 -8.73 5.65
C THR A 98 8.66 -8.10 4.25
N ALA A 99 8.86 -8.92 3.20
CA ALA A 99 8.88 -8.46 1.82
C ALA A 99 7.54 -7.87 1.38
N SER A 100 6.44 -8.61 1.61
CA SER A 100 5.10 -8.17 1.21
C SER A 100 4.68 -6.90 1.94
N THR A 101 4.81 -6.86 3.27
CA THR A 101 4.41 -5.67 4.04
C THR A 101 5.35 -4.48 3.81
N GLY A 102 6.66 -4.73 3.72
CA GLY A 102 7.62 -3.66 3.47
C GLY A 102 7.50 -3.06 2.07
N PHE A 103 7.12 -3.87 1.08
CA PHE A 103 6.78 -3.36 -0.25
C PHE A 103 5.51 -2.51 -0.22
N ASP A 104 4.50 -2.91 0.55
CA ASP A 104 3.28 -2.13 0.80
C ASP A 104 3.61 -0.76 1.42
N ALA A 105 4.47 -0.71 2.45
CA ALA A 105 4.95 0.56 3.03
C ALA A 105 5.64 1.47 1.99
N PHE A 106 6.47 0.88 1.12
CA PHE A 106 7.07 1.61 0.01
C PHE A 106 6.00 2.15 -0.95
N CYS A 107 5.01 1.32 -1.34
CA CYS A 107 3.92 1.72 -2.22
C CYS A 107 3.10 2.86 -1.61
N HIS A 108 2.77 2.82 -0.32
CA HIS A 108 2.09 3.90 0.38
C HIS A 108 2.84 5.23 0.24
N CYS A 109 4.14 5.23 0.49
CA CYS A 109 4.97 6.42 0.34
C CYS A 109 5.03 6.89 -1.12
N PHE A 110 5.32 5.97 -2.05
CA PHE A 110 5.48 6.31 -3.47
C PHE A 110 4.18 6.83 -4.09
N GLU A 111 3.07 6.14 -3.85
CA GLU A 111 1.78 6.53 -4.38
C GLU A 111 1.28 7.85 -3.78
N SER A 112 1.44 8.08 -2.47
CA SER A 112 1.14 9.38 -1.86
C SER A 112 2.02 10.49 -2.44
N TYR A 113 3.30 10.21 -2.73
CA TYR A 113 4.20 11.18 -3.31
C TYR A 113 3.74 11.60 -4.71
N ILE A 114 3.36 10.69 -5.58
CA ILE A 114 2.93 11.01 -6.94
C ILE A 114 1.46 11.43 -7.03
N ASN A 115 0.66 11.28 -5.98
CA ASN A 115 -0.77 11.56 -5.94
C ASN A 115 -1.07 13.00 -6.39
N VAL A 116 -2.11 13.22 -7.18
CA VAL A 116 -2.52 14.56 -7.62
C VAL A 116 -2.98 15.47 -6.47
N LYS A 117 -3.28 14.89 -5.30
CA LYS A 117 -3.63 15.61 -4.06
C LYS A 117 -2.42 15.83 -3.15
N ALA A 118 -1.21 15.44 -3.58
CA ALA A 118 -0.01 15.61 -2.79
C ALA A 118 0.26 17.10 -2.49
N SER A 119 0.87 17.35 -1.35
CA SER A 119 1.22 18.66 -0.84
C SER A 119 2.70 18.68 -0.39
N PRO A 120 3.32 19.84 -0.19
CA PRO A 120 4.69 19.89 0.34
C PRO A 120 4.88 19.11 1.64
N TYR A 121 3.85 19.05 2.50
CA TYR A 121 3.87 18.26 3.73
C TYR A 121 3.91 16.76 3.44
N THR A 122 3.01 16.27 2.57
CA THR A 122 2.96 14.84 2.21
C THR A 122 4.16 14.43 1.39
N ASP A 123 4.68 15.30 0.51
CA ASP A 123 5.89 15.05 -0.27
C ASP A 123 7.10 14.84 0.64
N MET A 124 7.27 15.69 1.67
CA MET A 124 8.37 15.58 2.64
C MET A 124 8.33 14.23 3.37
N ILE A 125 7.16 13.83 3.88
CA ILE A 125 7.01 12.58 4.64
C ILE A 125 7.15 11.36 3.73
N ALA A 126 6.55 11.40 2.55
CA ALA A 126 6.61 10.31 1.60
C ALA A 126 8.04 10.05 1.09
N LEU A 127 8.79 11.11 0.74
CA LEU A 127 10.19 10.99 0.33
C LEU A 127 11.07 10.44 1.45
N GLU A 128 10.80 10.81 2.69
CA GLU A 128 11.51 10.24 3.84
C GLU A 128 11.25 8.72 3.94
N GLY A 129 9.99 8.30 3.88
CA GLY A 129 9.64 6.88 3.88
C GLY A 129 10.24 6.10 2.71
N ILE A 130 10.27 6.68 1.49
CA ILE A 130 10.92 6.08 0.31
C ILE A 130 12.42 5.87 0.55
N LYS A 131 13.13 6.84 1.14
CA LYS A 131 14.57 6.71 1.47
C LYS A 131 14.82 5.55 2.42
N TYR A 132 14.01 5.46 3.48
CA TYR A 132 14.13 4.39 4.46
C TYR A 132 13.79 3.02 3.85
N ALA A 133 12.75 2.91 3.06
CA ALA A 133 12.43 1.67 2.35
C ALA A 133 13.56 1.25 1.38
N ALA A 134 14.11 2.19 0.60
CA ALA A 134 15.21 1.92 -0.32
C ALA A 134 16.47 1.41 0.41
N GLN A 135 16.75 1.95 1.60
CA GLN A 135 17.92 1.60 2.41
C GLN A 135 17.76 0.29 3.18
N TYR A 136 16.59 0.04 3.76
CA TYR A 136 16.42 -0.97 4.79
C TYR A 136 15.61 -2.19 4.37
N LEU A 137 14.71 -2.10 3.37
CA LEU A 137 13.81 -3.22 3.05
C LEU A 137 14.56 -4.49 2.65
N ARG A 138 15.58 -4.37 1.78
CA ARG A 138 16.42 -5.52 1.40
C ARG A 138 17.13 -6.15 2.59
N ARG A 139 17.61 -5.32 3.53
CA ARG A 139 18.29 -5.78 4.75
C ARG A 139 17.33 -6.51 5.68
N ALA A 140 16.15 -5.93 5.92
CA ALA A 140 15.12 -6.53 6.77
C ALA A 140 14.62 -7.87 6.23
N VAL A 141 14.47 -8.02 4.89
CA VAL A 141 14.06 -9.28 4.24
C VAL A 141 15.17 -10.33 4.34
N LYS A 142 16.44 -9.91 4.14
CA LYS A 142 17.58 -10.81 4.19
C LYS A 142 17.89 -11.32 5.59
N ASN A 143 17.74 -10.46 6.59
CA ASN A 143 18.00 -10.76 8.00
C ASN A 143 16.93 -10.10 8.89
N GLY A 144 15.96 -10.89 9.34
CA GLY A 144 14.88 -10.43 10.20
C GLY A 144 15.33 -9.98 11.59
N GLU A 145 16.55 -10.32 12.02
CA GLU A 145 17.14 -9.93 13.32
C GLU A 145 17.95 -8.60 13.20
N ASP A 146 18.08 -8.02 12.02
CA ASP A 146 18.73 -6.73 11.83
C ASP A 146 17.85 -5.62 12.40
N MET A 147 18.07 -5.28 13.67
CA MET A 147 17.26 -4.29 14.41
C MET A 147 17.28 -2.92 13.76
N GLU A 148 18.42 -2.46 13.24
CA GLU A 148 18.50 -1.19 12.51
C GLU A 148 17.57 -1.21 11.28
N ALA A 149 17.53 -2.32 10.55
CA ALA A 149 16.63 -2.46 9.41
C ALA A 149 15.16 -2.55 9.86
N ARG A 150 14.85 -3.20 10.99
CA ARG A 150 13.49 -3.22 11.55
C ARG A 150 13.03 -1.83 11.97
N GLU A 151 13.88 -1.06 12.67
CA GLU A 151 13.61 0.35 13.03
C GLU A 151 13.38 1.19 11.78
N GLY A 152 14.27 1.07 10.79
CA GLY A 152 14.15 1.77 9.51
C GLY A 152 12.84 1.47 8.79
N MET A 153 12.41 0.19 8.75
CA MET A 153 11.14 -0.19 8.12
C MET A 153 9.92 0.25 8.95
N ALA A 154 9.99 0.23 10.28
CA ALA A 154 8.93 0.76 11.14
C ALA A 154 8.73 2.27 10.93
N TRP A 155 9.82 3.00 10.69
CA TRP A 155 9.74 4.42 10.32
C TRP A 155 9.18 4.61 8.92
N ALA A 156 9.62 3.84 7.91
CA ALA A 156 9.07 3.89 6.55
C ALA A 156 7.55 3.63 6.53
N ASP A 157 7.09 2.62 7.27
CA ASP A 157 5.67 2.31 7.46
C ASP A 157 4.89 3.47 8.10
N THR A 158 5.47 4.07 9.14
CA THR A 158 4.86 5.23 9.79
C THR A 158 4.75 6.42 8.84
N CYS A 159 5.81 6.71 8.08
CA CYS A 159 5.79 7.74 7.04
C CYS A 159 4.73 7.44 5.98
N GLY A 160 4.64 6.18 5.50
CA GLY A 160 3.62 5.74 4.57
C GLY A 160 2.21 5.97 5.10
N GLY A 161 1.94 5.55 6.34
CA GLY A 161 0.65 5.76 6.99
C GLY A 161 0.27 7.25 7.10
N LEU A 162 1.21 8.11 7.53
CA LEU A 162 0.99 9.56 7.61
C LEU A 162 0.77 10.17 6.21
N ALA A 163 1.48 9.71 5.20
CA ALA A 163 1.33 10.19 3.84
C ALA A 163 -0.04 9.83 3.25
N ILE A 164 -0.47 8.55 3.34
CA ILE A 164 -1.78 8.12 2.83
C ILE A 164 -2.95 8.73 3.61
N ALA A 165 -2.77 8.97 4.91
CA ALA A 165 -3.79 9.63 5.72
C ALA A 165 -4.13 11.05 5.23
N ASN A 166 -3.21 11.69 4.51
CA ASN A 166 -3.34 13.08 4.05
C ASN A 166 -3.48 13.21 2.52
N ALA A 167 -2.76 12.42 1.73
CA ALA A 167 -2.83 12.46 0.26
C ALA A 167 -3.65 11.29 -0.33
N GLY A 168 -3.70 10.16 0.36
CA GLY A 168 -4.27 8.92 -0.16
C GLY A 168 -3.28 8.12 -1.01
N VAL A 169 -3.79 7.07 -1.62
CA VAL A 169 -3.09 6.18 -2.56
C VAL A 169 -3.56 6.44 -4.00
N THR A 170 -3.09 5.66 -4.96
CA THR A 170 -3.43 5.82 -6.38
C THR A 170 -3.94 4.51 -7.01
N LEU A 171 -3.88 4.38 -8.31
CA LEU A 171 -4.41 3.26 -9.10
C LEU A 171 -4.02 1.87 -8.57
N PRO A 172 -2.73 1.56 -8.21
CA PRO A 172 -2.36 0.21 -7.79
C PRO A 172 -3.11 -0.27 -6.55
N HIS A 173 -3.34 0.60 -5.58
CA HIS A 173 -4.06 0.23 -4.36
C HIS A 173 -5.52 -0.09 -4.64
N GLY A 174 -6.23 0.72 -5.44
CA GLY A 174 -7.61 0.45 -5.82
C GLY A 174 -7.75 -0.90 -6.53
N VAL A 175 -6.87 -1.18 -7.50
CA VAL A 175 -6.83 -2.47 -8.21
C VAL A 175 -6.38 -3.60 -7.26
N GLY A 176 -5.38 -3.39 -6.41
CA GLY A 176 -4.89 -4.36 -5.42
C GLY A 176 -5.96 -4.77 -4.40
N MET A 177 -6.81 -3.84 -3.98
CA MET A 177 -7.98 -4.14 -3.13
C MET A 177 -8.95 -5.09 -3.86
N THR A 178 -9.22 -4.84 -5.13
CA THR A 178 -10.08 -5.67 -5.97
C THR A 178 -9.47 -7.07 -6.17
N ILE A 179 -8.16 -7.16 -6.46
CA ILE A 179 -7.42 -8.44 -6.54
C ILE A 179 -7.58 -9.21 -5.22
N SER A 180 -7.27 -8.59 -4.08
CA SER A 180 -7.35 -9.26 -2.76
C SER A 180 -8.77 -9.68 -2.40
N GLY A 181 -9.81 -8.98 -2.88
CA GLY A 181 -11.21 -9.35 -2.70
C GLY A 181 -11.58 -10.62 -3.46
N HIS A 182 -11.10 -10.79 -4.70
CA HIS A 182 -11.39 -11.93 -5.56
C HIS A 182 -10.44 -13.11 -5.36
N CYS A 183 -9.21 -12.85 -4.94
CA CYS A 183 -8.13 -13.80 -4.78
C CYS A 183 -7.57 -13.75 -3.35
N PRO A 184 -8.29 -14.28 -2.35
CA PRO A 184 -7.93 -14.14 -0.94
C PRO A 184 -6.62 -14.83 -0.56
N GLN A 185 -6.09 -15.71 -1.42
CA GLN A 185 -4.78 -16.33 -1.26
C GLN A 185 -3.61 -15.37 -1.56
N ILE A 186 -3.88 -14.20 -2.17
CA ILE A 186 -2.89 -13.19 -2.51
C ILE A 186 -2.86 -12.15 -1.39
N MET A 187 -1.74 -12.00 -0.70
CA MET A 187 -1.54 -10.94 0.29
C MET A 187 -1.60 -9.55 -0.35
N HIS A 188 -1.93 -8.53 0.44
CA HIS A 188 -2.12 -7.18 -0.11
C HIS A 188 -0.86 -6.63 -0.80
N GLY A 189 0.32 -6.70 -0.18
CA GLY A 189 1.55 -6.29 -0.83
C GLY A 189 1.89 -7.10 -2.09
N GLU A 190 1.52 -8.39 -2.13
CA GLU A 190 1.64 -9.21 -3.34
C GLU A 190 0.70 -8.73 -4.45
N SER A 191 -0.55 -8.34 -4.10
CA SER A 191 -1.49 -7.80 -5.08
C SER A 191 -1.00 -6.50 -5.72
N LEU A 192 -0.29 -5.65 -4.95
CA LEU A 192 0.40 -4.48 -5.49
C LEU A 192 1.54 -4.90 -6.42
N ALA A 193 2.38 -5.84 -6.01
CA ALA A 193 3.52 -6.30 -6.80
C ALA A 193 3.13 -6.89 -8.15
N LEU A 194 1.95 -7.51 -8.25
CA LEU A 194 1.43 -8.05 -9.50
C LEU A 194 1.17 -6.97 -10.56
N THR A 195 0.79 -5.76 -10.16
CA THR A 195 0.44 -4.66 -11.07
C THR A 195 1.53 -3.60 -11.18
N TYR A 196 2.41 -3.49 -10.19
CA TYR A 196 3.32 -2.35 -10.06
C TYR A 196 4.22 -2.10 -11.28
N PRO A 197 4.87 -3.09 -11.92
CA PRO A 197 5.72 -2.83 -13.08
C PRO A 197 5.00 -2.19 -14.28
N SER A 198 3.77 -2.63 -14.56
CA SER A 198 2.92 -2.05 -15.62
C SER A 198 2.47 -0.64 -15.25
N PHE A 199 2.02 -0.46 -14.01
CA PHE A 199 1.63 0.82 -13.45
C PHE A 199 2.77 1.85 -13.50
N LEU A 200 3.99 1.48 -13.14
CA LEU A 200 5.14 2.38 -13.21
C LEU A 200 5.32 2.93 -14.63
N ARG A 201 5.33 2.07 -15.64
CA ARG A 201 5.45 2.46 -17.05
C ARG A 201 4.28 3.31 -17.52
N PHE A 202 3.05 2.97 -17.09
CA PHE A 202 1.84 3.70 -17.40
C PHE A 202 1.85 5.14 -16.87
N THR A 203 2.34 5.33 -15.64
CA THR A 203 2.24 6.59 -14.90
C THR A 203 3.46 7.49 -15.05
N CYS A 204 4.64 6.92 -15.32
CA CYS A 204 5.94 7.58 -15.27
C CYS A 204 5.97 8.94 -16.00
N LEU A 205 5.49 8.99 -17.26
CA LEU A 205 5.52 10.23 -18.05
C LEU A 205 4.59 11.32 -17.52
N ALA A 206 3.51 10.94 -16.83
CA ALA A 206 2.59 11.90 -16.23
C ALA A 206 3.11 12.50 -14.91
N ALA A 207 4.13 11.89 -14.30
CA ALA A 207 4.75 12.35 -13.06
C ALA A 207 6.29 12.36 -13.14
N GLU A 208 6.86 12.65 -14.32
CA GLU A 208 8.27 12.50 -14.67
C GLU A 208 9.23 13.06 -13.61
N LYS A 209 9.01 14.28 -13.13
CA LYS A 209 9.89 14.91 -12.12
C LYS A 209 9.91 14.14 -10.80
N LYS A 210 8.74 13.68 -10.35
CA LYS A 210 8.62 12.90 -9.10
C LYS A 210 9.25 11.51 -9.22
N PHE A 211 9.06 10.85 -10.36
CA PHE A 211 9.77 9.60 -10.66
C PHE A 211 11.29 9.81 -10.71
N ALA A 212 11.76 10.87 -11.36
CA ALA A 212 13.19 11.19 -11.42
C ALA A 212 13.81 11.40 -10.02
N GLU A 213 13.11 12.08 -9.14
CA GLU A 213 13.56 12.29 -7.76
C GLU A 213 13.67 10.96 -6.99
N VAL A 214 12.68 10.09 -7.11
CA VAL A 214 12.73 8.75 -6.51
C VAL A 214 13.84 7.91 -7.13
N GLY A 215 14.02 7.95 -8.46
CA GLY A 215 15.13 7.29 -9.13
C GLY A 215 16.49 7.67 -8.56
N ARG A 216 16.69 8.96 -8.27
CA ARG A 216 17.91 9.47 -7.64
C ARG A 216 18.11 9.02 -6.18
N ILE A 217 17.02 8.73 -5.47
CA ILE A 217 17.09 8.12 -4.13
C ILE A 217 17.61 6.69 -4.21
N PHE A 218 17.08 5.89 -5.15
CA PHE A 218 17.51 4.51 -5.34
C PHE A 218 18.91 4.39 -5.94
N ASN A 219 19.25 5.30 -6.85
CA ASN A 219 20.52 5.30 -7.57
C ASN A 219 21.15 6.70 -7.62
N PRO A 220 22.05 7.02 -6.69
CA PRO A 220 22.73 8.33 -6.64
C PRO A 220 23.52 8.68 -7.91
N ALA A 221 23.88 7.70 -8.76
CA ALA A 221 24.55 7.97 -10.03
C ALA A 221 23.66 8.74 -11.02
N LEU A 222 22.34 8.79 -10.77
CA LEU A 222 21.38 9.54 -11.58
C LEU A 222 21.33 11.03 -11.25
N LYS A 223 22.16 11.52 -10.32
CA LYS A 223 22.13 12.92 -9.85
C LYS A 223 22.21 13.94 -10.97
N ASP A 224 23.09 13.71 -11.94
CA ASP A 224 23.41 14.67 -13.00
C ASP A 224 22.80 14.29 -14.37
N VAL A 225 21.89 13.31 -14.41
CA VAL A 225 21.17 12.94 -15.64
C VAL A 225 19.84 13.70 -15.75
N SER A 226 19.30 13.78 -16.98
CA SER A 226 17.99 14.43 -17.23
C SER A 226 16.87 13.77 -16.43
N ASP A 227 15.81 14.52 -16.12
CA ASP A 227 14.64 13.99 -15.41
C ASP A 227 14.00 12.83 -16.19
N SER A 228 13.88 12.95 -17.51
CA SER A 228 13.32 11.89 -18.35
C SER A 228 14.07 10.56 -18.21
N ARG A 229 15.42 10.62 -18.23
CA ARG A 229 16.23 9.42 -18.02
C ARG A 229 16.16 8.91 -16.58
N ALA A 230 16.26 9.78 -15.59
CA ALA A 230 16.17 9.39 -14.18
C ALA A 230 14.80 8.79 -13.85
N ALA A 231 13.71 9.27 -14.47
CA ALA A 231 12.37 8.72 -14.32
C ALA A 231 12.23 7.32 -14.93
N SER A 232 12.80 7.09 -16.11
CA SER A 232 12.84 5.75 -16.72
C SER A 232 13.63 4.77 -15.86
N GLU A 233 14.84 5.15 -15.42
CA GLU A 233 15.70 4.35 -14.54
C GLU A 233 15.02 4.10 -13.17
N CYS A 234 14.15 5.00 -12.68
CA CYS A 234 13.35 4.78 -11.47
C CYS A 234 12.49 3.52 -11.57
N CYS A 235 11.83 3.31 -12.71
CA CYS A 235 11.04 2.10 -12.93
C CYS A 235 11.91 0.84 -12.83
N GLU A 236 13.10 0.86 -13.43
CA GLU A 236 14.05 -0.26 -13.39
C GLU A 236 14.60 -0.52 -11.98
N GLU A 237 14.90 0.53 -11.21
CA GLU A 237 15.37 0.41 -9.82
C GLU A 237 14.28 -0.16 -8.89
N ILE A 238 13.00 0.21 -9.10
CA ILE A 238 11.89 -0.38 -8.35
C ILE A 238 11.70 -1.85 -8.74
N GLU A 239 11.75 -2.19 -10.04
CA GLU A 239 11.70 -3.58 -10.50
C GLU A 239 12.85 -4.40 -9.92
N LYS A 240 14.05 -3.84 -9.82
CA LYS A 240 15.20 -4.46 -9.18
C LYS A 240 14.97 -4.68 -7.67
N LEU A 241 14.42 -3.67 -6.96
CA LEU A 241 13.99 -3.85 -5.57
C LEU A 241 13.05 -5.05 -5.44
N MET A 242 12.01 -5.12 -6.28
CA MET A 242 11.03 -6.22 -6.26
C MET A 242 11.71 -7.58 -6.47
N LYS A 243 12.65 -7.69 -7.41
CA LYS A 243 13.42 -8.92 -7.63
C LYS A 243 14.30 -9.30 -6.44
N ASP A 244 14.99 -8.33 -5.85
CA ASP A 244 15.89 -8.54 -4.72
C ASP A 244 15.17 -9.02 -3.45
N ILE A 245 13.90 -8.62 -3.25
CA ILE A 245 13.09 -9.01 -2.09
C ILE A 245 12.11 -10.16 -2.38
N GLY A 246 12.15 -10.76 -3.58
CA GLY A 246 11.27 -11.87 -3.95
C GLY A 246 9.83 -11.47 -4.25
N MET A 247 9.58 -10.19 -4.59
CA MET A 247 8.26 -9.65 -4.97
C MET A 247 8.08 -9.50 -6.49
N TRP A 248 8.93 -10.11 -7.31
CA TRP A 248 8.75 -10.19 -8.76
C TRP A 248 7.79 -11.33 -9.09
N LEU A 249 6.51 -11.06 -8.97
CA LEU A 249 5.43 -12.05 -8.94
C LEU A 249 4.59 -12.03 -10.23
N ASN A 250 3.89 -13.14 -10.51
CA ASN A 250 2.89 -13.24 -11.57
C ASN A 250 1.60 -13.90 -11.06
N PHE A 251 0.48 -13.67 -11.75
CA PHE A 251 -0.81 -14.21 -11.31
C PHE A 251 -0.89 -15.74 -11.39
N ARG A 252 -0.20 -16.35 -12.36
CA ARG A 252 -0.22 -17.80 -12.59
C ARG A 252 0.32 -18.58 -11.40
N GLN A 253 1.34 -18.07 -10.72
CA GLN A 253 1.91 -18.74 -9.54
C GLN A 253 0.95 -18.84 -8.35
N PHE A 254 -0.09 -17.99 -8.32
CA PHE A 254 -1.16 -18.04 -7.32
C PHE A 254 -2.38 -18.84 -7.77
N GLY A 255 -2.31 -19.52 -8.92
CA GLY A 255 -3.41 -20.28 -9.48
C GLY A 255 -4.58 -19.43 -9.96
N VAL A 256 -4.33 -18.16 -10.31
CA VAL A 256 -5.38 -17.27 -10.85
C VAL A 256 -5.60 -17.60 -12.32
N GLU A 257 -6.86 -17.89 -12.70
CA GLU A 257 -7.23 -18.10 -14.10
C GLU A 257 -7.22 -16.77 -14.87
N TYR A 258 -6.83 -16.82 -16.15
CA TYR A 258 -6.69 -15.61 -16.98
C TYR A 258 -8.00 -14.81 -17.09
N GLU A 259 -9.14 -15.50 -17.14
CA GLU A 259 -10.47 -14.90 -17.20
C GLU A 259 -10.82 -14.08 -15.95
N MET A 260 -10.17 -14.36 -14.81
CA MET A 260 -10.33 -13.58 -13.58
C MET A 260 -9.83 -12.15 -13.74
N LEU A 261 -8.80 -11.92 -14.56
CA LEU A 261 -8.24 -10.59 -14.79
C LEU A 261 -9.29 -9.63 -15.36
N ARG A 262 -10.16 -10.12 -16.25
CA ARG A 262 -11.26 -9.31 -16.79
C ARG A 262 -12.25 -8.91 -15.69
N ARG A 263 -12.61 -9.84 -14.82
CA ARG A 263 -13.52 -9.55 -13.69
C ARG A 263 -12.92 -8.52 -12.72
N ILE A 264 -11.61 -8.61 -12.48
CA ILE A 264 -10.88 -7.64 -11.64
C ILE A 264 -10.88 -6.27 -12.34
N ALA A 265 -10.56 -6.20 -13.63
CA ALA A 265 -10.53 -4.96 -14.38
C ALA A 265 -11.89 -4.25 -14.42
N ASP A 266 -12.98 -5.01 -14.68
CA ASP A 266 -14.36 -4.47 -14.72
C ASP A 266 -14.77 -3.81 -13.40
N ARG A 267 -14.13 -4.18 -12.28
CA ARG A 267 -14.33 -3.59 -10.95
C ARG A 267 -13.23 -2.61 -10.55
N GLY A 268 -12.28 -2.33 -11.42
CA GLY A 268 -11.12 -1.48 -11.13
C GLY A 268 -11.46 -0.04 -10.77
N HIS A 269 -12.67 0.43 -11.07
CA HIS A 269 -13.19 1.76 -10.71
C HIS A 269 -14.15 1.75 -9.51
N GLU A 270 -14.30 0.65 -8.79
CA GLU A 270 -15.17 0.62 -7.59
C GLU A 270 -14.63 1.49 -6.45
N LEU A 271 -13.31 1.59 -6.32
CA LEU A 271 -12.65 2.50 -5.39
C LEU A 271 -12.15 3.74 -6.13
N PRO A 272 -12.22 4.93 -5.54
CA PRO A 272 -11.92 6.18 -6.23
C PRO A 272 -10.43 6.46 -6.43
N ASP A 273 -9.54 5.58 -5.98
CA ASP A 273 -8.09 5.79 -5.93
C ASP A 273 -7.48 6.00 -7.32
N TYR A 274 -8.06 5.38 -8.38
CA TYR A 274 -7.61 5.58 -9.76
C TYR A 274 -7.70 7.05 -10.21
N GLN A 275 -8.64 7.84 -9.63
CA GLN A 275 -8.80 9.29 -9.94
C GLN A 275 -7.68 10.13 -9.35
N ALA A 276 -6.98 9.61 -8.36
CA ALA A 276 -5.85 10.28 -7.72
C ALA A 276 -4.52 10.02 -8.44
N ASN A 277 -4.52 9.10 -9.40
CA ASN A 277 -3.33 8.80 -10.21
C ASN A 277 -3.03 9.94 -11.19
N PRO A 278 -1.76 10.32 -11.42
CA PRO A 278 -1.38 11.37 -12.38
C PRO A 278 -1.91 11.14 -13.81
N ARG A 279 -2.05 9.89 -14.21
CA ARG A 279 -2.74 9.46 -15.43
C ARG A 279 -3.90 8.55 -15.05
N ILE A 280 -5.12 8.95 -15.39
CA ILE A 280 -6.32 8.16 -15.14
C ILE A 280 -6.36 7.00 -16.14
N ALA A 281 -6.49 5.78 -15.62
CA ALA A 281 -6.65 4.57 -16.43
C ALA A 281 -8.13 4.28 -16.66
N ASP A 282 -8.49 3.90 -17.89
CA ASP A 282 -9.78 3.28 -18.17
C ASP A 282 -9.74 1.76 -17.85
N ILE A 283 -10.89 1.11 -17.96
CA ILE A 283 -11.03 -0.32 -17.64
C ILE A 283 -10.18 -1.20 -18.58
N GLU A 284 -10.03 -0.82 -19.85
CA GLU A 284 -9.22 -1.57 -20.82
C GLU A 284 -7.72 -1.40 -20.55
N GLU A 285 -7.31 -0.21 -20.09
CA GLU A 285 -5.94 0.03 -19.65
C GLU A 285 -5.62 -0.79 -18.39
N ILE A 286 -6.52 -0.83 -17.39
CA ILE A 286 -6.38 -1.68 -16.21
C ILE A 286 -6.27 -3.17 -16.61
N TYR A 287 -7.15 -3.63 -17.52
CA TYR A 287 -7.09 -5.01 -18.01
C TYR A 287 -5.76 -5.35 -18.68
N ARG A 288 -5.19 -4.41 -19.45
CA ARG A 288 -3.88 -4.56 -20.08
C ARG A 288 -2.77 -4.67 -19.04
N GLU A 289 -2.78 -3.81 -18.02
CA GLU A 289 -1.80 -3.85 -16.93
C GLU A 289 -1.84 -5.18 -16.17
N LEU A 290 -3.03 -5.69 -15.88
CA LEU A 290 -3.21 -7.00 -15.26
C LEU A 290 -2.69 -8.12 -16.16
N SER A 291 -2.98 -8.05 -17.48
CA SER A 291 -2.56 -9.05 -18.45
C SER A 291 -1.03 -9.13 -18.59
N GLU A 292 -0.32 -7.99 -18.52
CA GLU A 292 1.14 -7.95 -18.48
C GLU A 292 1.71 -8.64 -17.22
N GLY A 293 0.98 -8.60 -16.11
CA GLY A 293 1.35 -9.29 -14.86
C GLY A 293 1.09 -10.80 -14.87
N TYR A 294 0.35 -11.33 -15.87
CA TYR A 294 -0.12 -12.72 -15.82
C TYR A 294 0.99 -13.75 -15.97
N ASP A 295 1.85 -13.58 -16.96
CA ASP A 295 2.95 -14.49 -17.32
C ASP A 295 4.33 -13.85 -17.14
N ARG A 296 4.44 -12.84 -16.27
CA ARG A 296 5.73 -12.17 -16.01
C ARG A 296 6.78 -13.21 -15.57
N VAL A 297 7.93 -13.24 -16.28
CA VAL A 297 9.06 -14.12 -16.01
C VAL A 297 10.17 -13.39 -15.27
#